data_530c05b00eb5f57dbad0dd28bca91017
#
_entry.id   530c05b00eb5f57dbad0dd28bca91017
#
_cell.length_a   1.000
_cell.length_b   1.000
_cell.length_c   1.000
_cell.angle_alpha   90.00
_cell.angle_beta   90.00
_cell.angle_gamma   90.00
#
_symmetry.space_group_name_H-M   'P 1'
#
loop_
_entity.id
_entity.type
_entity.pdbx_description
1 polymer ?
#
loop_
_entity_poly.entity_id
_entity_poly.type
_entity_poly.pdbx_seq_one_letter_code
_entity_poly.pdbx_strand_id
1 'polypeptide(L)'
;TLDEFVGVVSVIREAGIRVDITMNSTCDGGDWYAEETLNRQIGFIRDMHEQHGIETVTLANPFLIEQARQTCPNLEISASVLADIDCFSRAEAFALAGATTMTVDTSLNRDLKLLRQIREKLGVELKLMVNEGCLNKCPFRKFHMNLISHKSHEERDEGNAFSFACGDIIGRDAGQIFKSNWICAATRASQASSKLSAAI
;
A
#
# COMPACT_ATOMS: atom_id res chain seq x y z
N THR A 1 -3.44 -20.48 -10.87
CA THR A 1 -2.04 -20.84 -11.26
C THR A 1 -1.28 -19.60 -11.72
N LEU A 2 0.06 -19.67 -11.76
CA LEU A 2 0.89 -18.57 -12.27
C LEU A 2 0.57 -18.28 -13.74
N ASP A 3 0.35 -19.31 -14.55
CA ASP A 3 0.03 -19.18 -15.98
C ASP A 3 -1.28 -18.42 -16.21
N GLU A 4 -2.31 -18.69 -15.41
CA GLU A 4 -3.58 -17.93 -15.47
C GLU A 4 -3.38 -16.46 -15.10
N PHE A 5 -2.57 -16.19 -14.07
CA PHE A 5 -2.24 -14.82 -13.67
C PHE A 5 -1.51 -14.08 -14.79
N VAL A 6 -0.48 -14.70 -15.38
CA VAL A 6 0.28 -14.13 -16.50
C VAL A 6 -0.63 -13.92 -17.71
N GLY A 7 -1.55 -14.85 -17.99
CA GLY A 7 -2.54 -14.68 -19.05
C GLY A 7 -3.43 -13.47 -18.86
N VAL A 8 -3.90 -13.23 -17.63
CA VAL A 8 -4.71 -12.03 -17.29
C VAL A 8 -3.88 -10.76 -17.43
N VAL A 9 -2.64 -10.75 -16.95
CA VAL A 9 -1.71 -9.61 -17.09
C VAL A 9 -1.51 -9.25 -18.57
N SER A 10 -1.30 -10.25 -19.43
CA SER A 10 -1.10 -10.04 -20.86
C SER A 10 -2.31 -9.34 -21.51
N VAL A 11 -3.53 -9.83 -21.23
CA VAL A 11 -4.77 -9.22 -21.76
C VAL A 11 -4.95 -7.77 -21.30
N ILE A 12 -4.67 -7.48 -20.01
CA ILE A 12 -4.77 -6.12 -19.46
C ILE A 12 -3.78 -5.18 -20.15
N ARG A 13 -2.54 -5.65 -20.35
CA ARG A 13 -1.48 -4.85 -21.00
C ARG A 13 -1.74 -4.63 -22.51
N GLU A 14 -2.25 -5.62 -23.21
CA GLU A 14 -2.68 -5.48 -24.60
C GLU A 14 -3.78 -4.42 -24.77
N ALA A 15 -4.61 -4.23 -23.74
CA ALA A 15 -5.59 -3.14 -23.67
C ALA A 15 -4.97 -1.77 -23.34
N GLY A 16 -3.64 -1.67 -23.20
CA GLY A 16 -2.93 -0.42 -22.86
C GLY A 16 -3.05 -0.01 -21.40
N ILE A 17 -3.46 -0.92 -20.52
CA ILE A 17 -3.63 -0.67 -19.09
C ILE A 17 -2.36 -1.10 -18.35
N ARG A 18 -1.81 -0.21 -17.51
CA ARG A 18 -0.67 -0.53 -16.64
C ARG A 18 -1.09 -1.45 -15.51
N VAL A 19 -0.22 -2.38 -15.16
CA VAL A 19 -0.45 -3.35 -14.08
C VAL A 19 0.48 -3.07 -12.92
N ASP A 20 -0.09 -2.98 -11.72
CA ASP A 20 0.63 -2.86 -10.44
C ASP A 20 0.46 -4.17 -9.66
N ILE A 21 1.56 -4.85 -9.39
CA ILE A 21 1.53 -6.05 -8.53
C ILE A 21 1.62 -5.62 -7.08
N THR A 22 0.63 -5.97 -6.28
CA THR A 22 0.59 -5.63 -4.86
C THR A 22 1.10 -6.78 -4.00
N MET A 23 2.29 -6.59 -3.42
CA MET A 23 2.93 -7.48 -2.45
C MET A 23 3.15 -6.73 -1.14
N ASN A 24 2.06 -6.24 -0.54
CA ASN A 24 2.09 -5.32 0.58
C ASN A 24 1.78 -5.98 1.92
N SER A 25 2.06 -7.27 2.06
CA SER A 25 1.94 -7.98 3.33
C SER A 25 2.67 -7.22 4.45
N THR A 26 2.05 -7.15 5.62
CA THR A 26 2.67 -6.58 6.83
C THR A 26 3.25 -7.65 7.74
N CYS A 27 3.02 -8.92 7.40
CA CYS A 27 3.55 -10.09 8.09
C CYS A 27 3.76 -11.22 7.08
N ASP A 28 5.00 -11.51 6.77
CA ASP A 28 5.41 -12.58 5.83
C ASP A 28 5.85 -13.86 6.57
N GLY A 29 5.40 -14.03 7.82
CA GLY A 29 5.81 -15.16 8.65
C GLY A 29 7.10 -14.90 9.44
N GLY A 30 7.59 -15.94 10.14
CA GLY A 30 8.79 -15.84 10.97
C GLY A 30 10.10 -15.83 10.20
N ASP A 31 10.07 -16.20 8.94
CA ASP A 31 11.23 -16.35 8.06
C ASP A 31 11.29 -15.27 6.95
N TRP A 32 10.57 -14.17 7.11
CA TRP A 32 10.50 -13.10 6.09
C TRP A 32 11.86 -12.51 5.72
N TYR A 33 12.82 -12.55 6.63
CA TYR A 33 14.20 -12.08 6.43
C TYR A 33 15.18 -13.21 6.07
N ALA A 34 14.70 -14.46 5.94
CA ALA A 34 15.55 -15.55 5.49
C ALA A 34 15.93 -15.34 4.02
N GLU A 35 17.19 -15.66 3.69
CA GLU A 35 17.73 -15.44 2.34
C GLU A 35 16.90 -16.17 1.27
N GLU A 36 16.43 -17.37 1.55
CA GLU A 36 15.59 -18.13 0.64
C GLU A 36 14.25 -17.43 0.34
N THR A 37 13.58 -16.93 1.38
CA THR A 37 12.32 -16.20 1.25
C THR A 37 12.52 -14.91 0.45
N LEU A 38 13.57 -14.16 0.78
CA LEU A 38 13.92 -12.93 0.06
C LEU A 38 14.20 -13.24 -1.43
N ASN A 39 15.04 -14.21 -1.72
CA ASN A 39 15.39 -14.58 -3.09
C ASN A 39 14.17 -15.02 -3.90
N ARG A 40 13.22 -15.72 -3.29
CA ARG A 40 11.95 -16.10 -3.93
C ARG A 40 11.09 -14.87 -4.24
N GLN A 41 10.93 -13.93 -3.30
CA GLN A 41 10.13 -12.72 -3.50
C GLN A 41 10.77 -11.81 -4.56
N ILE A 42 12.06 -11.55 -4.48
CA ILE A 42 12.79 -10.74 -5.45
C ILE A 42 12.85 -11.38 -6.82
N GLY A 43 13.06 -12.71 -6.87
CA GLY A 43 12.99 -13.49 -8.12
C GLY A 43 11.65 -13.32 -8.81
N PHE A 44 10.54 -13.44 -8.06
CA PHE A 44 9.20 -13.22 -8.59
C PHE A 44 9.01 -11.79 -9.13
N ILE A 45 9.42 -10.76 -8.38
CA ILE A 45 9.32 -9.36 -8.83
C ILE A 45 10.11 -9.15 -10.12
N ARG A 46 11.35 -9.63 -10.17
CA ARG A 46 12.20 -9.54 -11.35
C ARG A 46 11.57 -10.24 -12.57
N ASP A 47 11.12 -11.47 -12.41
CA ASP A 47 10.54 -12.24 -13.51
C ASP A 47 9.27 -11.58 -14.03
N MET A 48 8.42 -11.06 -13.16
CA MET A 48 7.24 -10.29 -13.56
C MET A 48 7.62 -9.01 -14.33
N HIS A 49 8.65 -8.30 -13.89
CA HIS A 49 9.14 -7.09 -14.55
C HIS A 49 9.78 -7.41 -15.92
N GLU A 50 10.74 -8.32 -15.96
CA GLU A 50 11.56 -8.57 -17.13
C GLU A 50 10.84 -9.42 -18.19
N GLN A 51 10.09 -10.46 -17.78
CA GLN A 51 9.47 -11.40 -18.71
C GLN A 51 8.03 -11.02 -19.06
N HIS A 52 7.30 -10.42 -18.11
CA HIS A 52 5.88 -10.09 -18.30
C HIS A 52 5.62 -8.58 -18.38
N GLY A 53 6.69 -7.76 -18.29
CA GLY A 53 6.66 -6.33 -18.51
C GLY A 53 5.83 -5.58 -17.48
N ILE A 54 5.75 -6.07 -16.24
CA ILE A 54 5.13 -5.34 -15.14
C ILE A 54 5.96 -4.08 -14.85
N GLU A 55 5.30 -2.94 -14.78
CA GLU A 55 5.94 -1.63 -14.66
C GLU A 55 5.98 -1.13 -13.22
N THR A 56 5.08 -1.62 -12.37
CA THR A 56 4.92 -1.13 -10.99
C THR A 56 4.74 -2.29 -10.03
N VAL A 57 5.37 -2.17 -8.85
CA VAL A 57 5.10 -3.04 -7.70
C VAL A 57 4.78 -2.22 -6.46
N THR A 58 3.77 -2.62 -5.69
CA THR A 58 3.41 -1.99 -4.41
C THR A 58 3.86 -2.86 -3.25
N LEU A 59 4.74 -2.33 -2.41
CA LEU A 59 5.39 -3.02 -1.28
C LEU A 59 5.14 -2.27 0.03
N ALA A 60 5.14 -2.98 1.17
CA ALA A 60 5.05 -2.36 2.49
C ALA A 60 6.37 -2.42 3.29
N ASN A 61 7.19 -3.42 3.04
CA ASN A 61 8.45 -3.64 3.74
C ASN A 61 9.60 -2.83 3.10
N PRO A 62 10.22 -1.87 3.82
CA PRO A 62 11.30 -1.05 3.27
C PRO A 62 12.52 -1.88 2.86
N PHE A 63 12.82 -2.98 3.56
CA PHE A 63 13.90 -3.88 3.17
C PHE A 63 13.63 -4.53 1.80
N LEU A 64 12.41 -4.99 1.56
CA LEU A 64 12.03 -5.55 0.25
C LEU A 64 12.06 -4.49 -0.86
N ILE A 65 11.70 -3.25 -0.55
CA ILE A 65 11.81 -2.12 -1.46
C ILE A 65 13.27 -1.89 -1.87
N GLU A 66 14.19 -1.88 -0.90
CA GLU A 66 15.62 -1.71 -1.16
C GLU A 66 16.16 -2.82 -2.05
N GLN A 67 15.86 -4.07 -1.77
CA GLN A 67 16.30 -5.22 -2.55
C GLN A 67 15.68 -5.22 -3.96
N ALA A 68 14.41 -4.86 -4.09
CA ALA A 68 13.74 -4.73 -5.39
C ALA A 68 14.38 -3.59 -6.22
N ARG A 69 14.74 -2.46 -5.61
CA ARG A 69 15.43 -1.35 -6.28
C ARG A 69 16.81 -1.75 -6.79
N GLN A 70 17.57 -2.49 -5.97
CA GLN A 70 18.91 -2.97 -6.36
C GLN A 70 18.83 -3.96 -7.53
N THR A 71 17.83 -4.83 -7.54
CA THR A 71 17.66 -5.87 -8.56
C THR A 71 17.03 -5.33 -9.85
N CYS A 72 16.04 -4.45 -9.73
CA CYS A 72 15.27 -3.89 -10.85
C CYS A 72 15.32 -2.35 -10.83
N PRO A 73 16.41 -1.72 -11.28
CA PRO A 73 16.60 -0.26 -11.17
C PRO A 73 15.52 0.57 -11.88
N ASN A 74 14.92 0.03 -12.94
CA ASN A 74 13.91 0.72 -13.76
C ASN A 74 12.47 0.46 -13.31
N LEU A 75 12.26 -0.43 -12.34
CA LEU A 75 10.92 -0.74 -11.82
C LEU A 75 10.37 0.45 -11.02
N GLU A 76 9.13 0.81 -11.25
CA GLU A 76 8.42 1.76 -10.40
C GLU A 76 8.01 1.07 -9.10
N ILE A 77 8.49 1.57 -7.97
CA ILE A 77 8.22 0.97 -6.66
C ILE A 77 7.34 1.91 -5.86
N SER A 78 6.14 1.44 -5.52
CA SER A 78 5.16 2.17 -4.72
C SER A 78 5.18 1.67 -3.27
N ALA A 79 5.46 2.56 -2.32
CA ALA A 79 5.24 2.24 -0.91
C ALA A 79 3.75 2.21 -0.60
N SER A 80 3.27 1.11 -0.03
CA SER A 80 1.86 0.89 0.30
C SER A 80 1.39 1.79 1.45
N VAL A 81 0.09 2.03 1.53
CA VAL A 81 -0.55 2.64 2.71
C VAL A 81 -0.31 1.83 3.99
N LEU A 82 -0.02 0.53 3.87
CA LEU A 82 0.34 -0.33 5.01
C LEU A 82 1.75 -0.09 5.54
N ALA A 83 2.53 0.75 4.89
CA ALA A 83 3.81 1.27 5.39
C ALA A 83 3.64 2.35 6.47
N ASP A 84 2.38 2.79 6.73
CA ASP A 84 2.01 3.77 7.76
C ASP A 84 2.83 5.08 7.65
N ILE A 85 3.04 5.60 6.43
CA ILE A 85 3.82 6.82 6.19
C ILE A 85 3.04 8.03 6.67
N ASP A 86 3.26 8.44 7.93
CA ASP A 86 2.52 9.46 8.66
C ASP A 86 3.36 10.71 9.00
N CYS A 87 4.65 10.73 8.62
CA CYS A 87 5.55 11.85 8.88
C CYS A 87 6.68 11.91 7.84
N PHE A 88 7.39 13.05 7.80
CA PHE A 88 8.49 13.28 6.86
C PHE A 88 9.62 12.26 7.00
N SER A 89 10.07 11.97 8.23
CA SER A 89 11.20 11.05 8.45
C SER A 89 10.89 9.64 7.96
N ARG A 90 9.64 9.19 8.10
CA ARG A 90 9.24 7.90 7.56
C ARG A 90 9.19 7.92 6.03
N ALA A 91 8.63 8.98 5.43
CA ALA A 91 8.67 9.16 3.98
C ALA A 91 10.10 9.18 3.44
N GLU A 92 11.01 9.88 4.12
CA GLU A 92 12.42 9.93 3.77
C GLU A 92 13.09 8.55 3.81
N ALA A 93 12.82 7.74 4.83
CA ALA A 93 13.34 6.37 4.92
C ALA A 93 12.87 5.49 3.74
N PHE A 94 11.60 5.60 3.34
CA PHE A 94 11.08 4.87 2.19
C PHE A 94 11.63 5.39 0.85
N ALA A 95 11.86 6.71 0.72
CA ALA A 95 12.52 7.27 -0.46
C ALA A 95 13.97 6.77 -0.57
N LEU A 96 14.71 6.77 0.53
CA LEU A 96 16.08 6.24 0.58
C LEU A 96 16.14 4.74 0.26
N ALA A 97 15.15 3.96 0.68
CA ALA A 97 15.01 2.56 0.30
C ALA A 97 14.74 2.38 -1.21
N GLY A 98 14.32 3.42 -1.91
CA GLY A 98 14.12 3.37 -3.37
C GLY A 98 12.67 3.44 -3.84
N ALA A 99 11.71 3.77 -2.96
CA ALA A 99 10.34 4.02 -3.38
C ALA A 99 10.27 5.28 -4.25
N THR A 100 9.59 5.18 -5.39
CA THR A 100 9.35 6.29 -6.33
C THR A 100 7.98 6.92 -6.13
N THR A 101 7.06 6.15 -5.59
CA THR A 101 5.68 6.56 -5.27
C THR A 101 5.35 6.14 -3.84
N MET A 102 4.54 6.92 -3.14
CA MET A 102 4.13 6.61 -1.77
C MET A 102 2.63 6.82 -1.59
N THR A 103 1.94 5.80 -1.09
CA THR A 103 0.59 5.96 -0.57
C THR A 103 0.71 6.32 0.91
N VAL A 104 0.57 7.60 1.23
CA VAL A 104 0.71 8.10 2.60
C VAL A 104 -0.47 7.68 3.48
N ASP A 105 -0.26 7.69 4.81
CA ASP A 105 -1.33 7.45 5.76
C ASP A 105 -2.46 8.48 5.60
N THR A 106 -3.70 8.05 5.74
CA THR A 106 -4.88 8.89 5.53
C THR A 106 -4.97 10.07 6.49
N SER A 107 -4.27 10.02 7.63
CA SER A 107 -4.16 11.17 8.55
C SER A 107 -3.47 12.36 7.91
N LEU A 108 -2.62 12.15 6.89
CA LEU A 108 -1.92 13.20 6.17
C LEU A 108 -2.74 13.84 5.04
N ASN A 109 -3.88 13.27 4.65
CA ASN A 109 -4.66 13.75 3.50
C ASN A 109 -5.04 15.24 3.55
N ARG A 110 -4.94 15.88 4.72
CA ARG A 110 -5.24 17.30 4.93
C ARG A 110 -4.04 18.15 5.30
N ASP A 111 -2.90 17.54 5.54
CA ASP A 111 -1.66 18.27 5.82
C ASP A 111 -0.94 18.61 4.51
N LEU A 112 -1.51 19.59 3.79
CA LEU A 112 -0.97 20.01 2.49
C LEU A 112 0.46 20.55 2.61
N LYS A 113 0.85 21.07 3.78
CA LYS A 113 2.21 21.55 4.01
C LYS A 113 3.19 20.41 4.04
N LEU A 114 2.87 19.34 4.78
CA LEU A 114 3.72 18.16 4.88
C LEU A 114 3.74 17.38 3.56
N LEU A 115 2.60 17.22 2.88
CA LEU A 115 2.53 16.56 1.56
C LEU A 115 3.41 17.27 0.54
N ARG A 116 3.35 18.61 0.47
CA ARG A 116 4.21 19.40 -0.41
C ARG A 116 5.68 19.23 -0.03
N GLN A 117 6.01 19.29 1.26
CA GLN A 117 7.38 19.10 1.74
C GLN A 117 7.93 17.72 1.34
N ILE A 118 7.16 16.65 1.49
CA ILE A 118 7.55 15.30 1.08
C ILE A 118 7.84 15.28 -0.42
N ARG A 119 6.90 15.74 -1.24
CA ARG A 119 7.03 15.73 -2.69
C ARG A 119 8.23 16.52 -3.18
N GLU A 120 8.39 17.77 -2.73
CA GLU A 120 9.45 18.67 -3.18
C GLU A 120 10.84 18.25 -2.73
N LYS A 121 10.98 17.77 -1.48
CA LYS A 121 12.30 17.42 -0.94
C LYS A 121 12.76 16.01 -1.31
N LEU A 122 11.82 15.07 -1.47
CA LEU A 122 12.18 13.68 -1.74
C LEU A 122 12.03 13.31 -3.22
N GLY A 123 11.36 14.14 -4.02
CA GLY A 123 11.17 13.89 -5.46
C GLY A 123 10.30 12.68 -5.75
N VAL A 124 9.40 12.30 -4.83
CA VAL A 124 8.51 11.13 -4.96
C VAL A 124 7.11 11.56 -5.36
N GLU A 125 6.40 10.68 -6.06
CA GLU A 125 4.98 10.87 -6.32
C GLU A 125 4.14 10.43 -5.11
N LEU A 126 3.03 11.12 -4.86
CA LEU A 126 2.14 10.83 -3.74
C LEU A 126 0.79 10.29 -4.21
N LYS A 127 0.37 9.19 -3.61
CA LYS A 127 -1.00 8.66 -3.73
C LYS A 127 -1.75 8.94 -2.42
N LEU A 128 -2.97 9.44 -2.53
CA LEU A 128 -3.85 9.70 -1.39
C LEU A 128 -5.04 8.74 -1.43
N MET A 129 -5.23 7.98 -0.36
CA MET A 129 -6.39 7.11 -0.22
C MET A 129 -7.57 7.92 0.36
N VAL A 130 -8.60 8.15 -0.44
CA VAL A 130 -9.76 8.96 -0.05
C VAL A 130 -10.94 8.16 0.48
N ASN A 131 -10.93 6.85 0.31
CA ASN A 131 -12.03 5.93 0.65
C ASN A 131 -11.58 4.74 1.49
N GLU A 132 -10.64 4.95 2.41
CA GLU A 132 -10.21 3.88 3.31
C GLU A 132 -11.36 3.34 4.16
N GLY A 133 -11.49 2.00 4.21
CA GLY A 133 -12.52 1.33 4.99
C GLY A 133 -12.21 1.21 6.49
N CYS A 134 -10.96 1.47 6.90
CA CYS A 134 -10.58 1.44 8.31
C CYS A 134 -11.08 2.67 9.08
N LEU A 135 -11.38 2.49 10.35
CA LEU A 135 -11.66 3.61 11.26
C LEU A 135 -10.40 4.48 11.38
N ASN A 136 -10.60 5.81 11.36
CA ASN A 136 -9.50 6.74 11.51
C ASN A 136 -8.75 6.50 12.83
N LYS A 137 -7.41 6.31 12.75
CA LYS A 137 -6.54 6.01 13.88
C LYS A 137 -6.97 4.80 14.72
N CYS A 138 -7.53 3.79 14.06
CA CYS A 138 -7.91 2.54 14.72
C CYS A 138 -6.69 1.92 15.43
N PRO A 139 -6.73 1.71 16.77
CA PRO A 139 -5.59 1.14 17.49
C PRO A 139 -5.29 -0.31 17.11
N PHE A 140 -6.26 -1.01 16.52
CA PHE A 140 -6.11 -2.39 16.07
C PHE A 140 -5.64 -2.52 14.63
N ARG A 141 -5.52 -1.42 13.86
CA ARG A 141 -5.24 -1.48 12.42
C ARG A 141 -4.02 -2.33 12.10
N LYS A 142 -2.90 -2.09 12.77
CA LYS A 142 -1.66 -2.83 12.56
C LYS A 142 -1.80 -4.33 12.86
N PHE A 143 -2.40 -4.65 14.00
CA PHE A 143 -2.63 -6.06 14.39
C PHE A 143 -3.61 -6.76 13.45
N HIS A 144 -4.64 -6.05 13.00
CA HIS A 144 -5.61 -6.56 12.02
C HIS A 144 -4.94 -6.84 10.67
N MET A 145 -4.14 -5.92 10.15
CA MET A 145 -3.43 -6.10 8.89
C MET A 145 -2.39 -7.23 8.99
N ASN A 146 -1.68 -7.34 10.10
CA ASN A 146 -0.77 -8.47 10.35
C ASN A 146 -1.51 -9.81 10.38
N LEU A 147 -2.69 -9.87 11.01
CA LEU A 147 -3.49 -11.09 11.05
C LEU A 147 -3.97 -11.49 9.65
N ILE A 148 -4.46 -10.53 8.85
CA ILE A 148 -4.87 -10.78 7.46
C ILE A 148 -3.68 -11.29 6.64
N SER A 149 -2.53 -10.65 6.76
CA SER A 149 -1.30 -11.06 6.07
C SER A 149 -0.85 -12.45 6.49
N HIS A 150 -0.84 -12.73 7.79
CA HIS A 150 -0.46 -14.04 8.31
C HIS A 150 -1.39 -15.17 7.80
N LYS A 151 -2.69 -14.94 7.80
CA LYS A 151 -3.66 -15.90 7.28
C LYS A 151 -3.54 -16.18 5.78
N SER A 152 -3.02 -15.24 5.01
CA SER A 152 -2.78 -15.46 3.59
C SER A 152 -1.58 -16.37 3.31
N HIS A 153 -0.67 -16.53 4.26
CA HIS A 153 0.51 -17.40 4.14
C HIS A 153 0.31 -18.79 4.74
N GLU A 154 -0.53 -18.90 5.74
CA GLU A 154 -0.81 -20.18 6.40
C GLU A 154 -2.26 -20.59 6.09
N GLU A 155 -2.46 -21.76 5.49
CA GLU A 155 -3.78 -22.39 5.28
C GLU A 155 -4.45 -22.79 6.61
N ARG A 156 -3.91 -22.36 7.74
CA ARG A 156 -4.44 -22.66 9.07
C ARG A 156 -5.60 -21.73 9.39
N ASP A 157 -6.79 -22.25 9.31
CA ASP A 157 -7.98 -21.66 9.92
C ASP A 157 -7.99 -21.94 11.44
N GLU A 158 -6.97 -21.42 12.12
CA GLU A 158 -7.00 -21.38 13.58
C GLU A 158 -8.06 -20.34 13.96
N GLY A 159 -9.14 -20.81 14.55
CA GLY A 159 -10.28 -19.98 14.93
C GLY A 159 -9.82 -18.70 15.64
N ASN A 160 -10.31 -17.57 15.18
CA ASN A 160 -9.93 -16.27 15.74
C ASN A 160 -10.44 -16.15 17.18
N ALA A 161 -9.53 -16.10 18.15
CA ALA A 161 -9.87 -15.71 19.51
C ALA A 161 -10.33 -14.24 19.61
N PHE A 162 -10.15 -13.45 18.53
CA PHE A 162 -10.45 -12.04 18.49
C PHE A 162 -11.38 -11.71 17.33
N SER A 163 -12.59 -11.25 17.64
CA SER A 163 -13.50 -10.70 16.64
C SER A 163 -13.21 -9.19 16.48
N PHE A 164 -12.82 -8.79 15.27
CA PHE A 164 -12.68 -7.36 14.96
C PHE A 164 -14.07 -6.74 14.83
N ALA A 165 -14.50 -6.07 15.90
CA ALA A 165 -15.82 -5.45 15.98
C ALA A 165 -16.11 -4.37 14.92
N CYS A 166 -15.11 -3.93 14.15
CA CYS A 166 -15.31 -2.92 13.11
C CYS A 166 -16.30 -3.38 12.04
N GLY A 167 -16.29 -4.65 11.63
CA GLY A 167 -17.30 -5.21 10.72
C GLY A 167 -18.72 -5.13 11.28
N ASP A 168 -18.87 -5.44 12.56
CA ASP A 168 -20.14 -5.38 13.27
C ASP A 168 -20.61 -3.93 13.48
N ILE A 169 -19.68 -3.02 13.77
CA ILE A 169 -19.96 -1.58 13.92
C ILE A 169 -20.39 -1.00 12.57
N ILE A 170 -19.70 -1.35 11.48
CA ILE A 170 -20.04 -0.93 10.12
C ILE A 170 -21.42 -1.48 9.74
N GLY A 171 -21.72 -2.75 10.09
CA GLY A 171 -23.01 -3.37 9.80
C GLY A 171 -24.17 -2.81 10.62
N ARG A 172 -23.93 -2.37 11.88
CA ARG A 172 -24.96 -1.87 12.78
C ARG A 172 -25.24 -0.38 12.66
N ASP A 173 -24.22 0.42 12.35
CA ASP A 173 -24.35 1.88 12.26
C ASP A 173 -23.41 2.46 11.20
N ALA A 174 -23.64 2.05 9.95
CA ALA A 174 -22.94 2.60 8.79
C ALA A 174 -23.09 4.13 8.72
N GLY A 175 -24.19 4.69 9.26
CA GLY A 175 -24.43 6.12 9.31
C GLY A 175 -23.45 6.89 10.21
N GLN A 176 -23.00 6.31 11.32
CA GLN A 176 -21.99 6.95 12.20
C GLN A 176 -20.59 6.92 11.60
N ILE A 177 -20.23 5.83 10.95
CA ILE A 177 -18.93 5.72 10.27
C ILE A 177 -18.87 6.66 9.08
N PHE A 178 -19.94 6.74 8.29
CA PHE A 178 -20.07 7.75 7.24
C PHE A 178 -19.97 9.17 7.81
N LYS A 179 -20.60 9.48 8.93
CA LYS A 179 -20.52 10.82 9.56
C LYS A 179 -19.15 11.13 10.12
N SER A 180 -18.45 10.18 10.73
CA SER A 180 -17.14 10.44 11.36
C SER A 180 -15.97 10.44 10.39
N ASN A 181 -15.95 9.54 9.41
CA ASN A 181 -14.79 9.33 8.52
C ASN A 181 -15.02 9.75 7.07
N TRP A 182 -16.22 9.58 6.52
CA TRP A 182 -16.48 9.76 5.08
C TRP A 182 -17.07 11.12 4.70
N ILE A 183 -18.05 11.62 5.40
CA ILE A 183 -18.64 12.94 5.05
C ILE A 183 -17.62 14.04 5.31
N CYS A 184 -16.80 13.91 6.34
CA CYS A 184 -15.70 14.84 6.57
C CYS A 184 -14.56 14.73 5.54
N ALA A 185 -14.35 13.55 4.93
CA ALA A 185 -13.35 13.36 3.88
C ALA A 185 -13.90 13.70 2.48
N ALA A 186 -15.07 13.19 2.11
CA ALA A 186 -15.63 13.36 0.76
C ALA A 186 -16.12 14.80 0.47
N THR A 187 -16.80 15.46 1.41
CA THR A 187 -17.24 16.86 1.22
C THR A 187 -16.10 17.87 1.24
N ARG A 188 -15.00 17.55 1.92
CA ARG A 188 -13.80 18.40 1.89
C ARG A 188 -12.80 17.99 0.79
N ALA A 189 -12.84 16.76 0.30
CA ALA A 189 -12.05 16.34 -0.87
C ALA A 189 -12.60 16.98 -2.17
N SER A 190 -13.92 17.16 -2.32
CA SER A 190 -14.47 17.88 -3.46
C SER A 190 -14.08 19.37 -3.46
N GLN A 191 -13.91 19.98 -2.28
CA GLN A 191 -13.39 21.34 -2.15
C GLN A 191 -11.86 21.42 -2.19
N ALA A 192 -11.16 20.33 -1.84
CA ALA A 192 -9.69 20.25 -1.92
C ALA A 192 -9.21 19.81 -3.30
N SER A 193 -9.98 19.04 -4.05
CA SER A 193 -9.64 18.63 -5.43
C SER A 193 -9.49 19.82 -6.36
N SER A 194 -10.36 20.84 -6.26
CA SER A 194 -10.21 22.09 -7.02
C SER A 194 -9.03 22.94 -6.53
N LYS A 195 -8.60 22.79 -5.28
CA LYS A 195 -7.45 23.50 -4.72
C LYS A 195 -6.14 22.69 -4.85
N LEU A 196 -6.22 21.36 -4.87
CA LEU A 196 -5.06 20.48 -5.10
C LEU A 196 -4.56 20.61 -6.55
N SER A 197 -5.45 20.65 -7.54
CA SER A 197 -5.08 20.86 -8.95
C SER A 197 -4.43 22.22 -9.20
N ALA A 198 -4.64 23.20 -8.31
CA ALA A 198 -4.05 24.54 -8.39
C ALA A 198 -2.82 24.73 -7.50
N ALA A 199 -2.50 23.76 -6.61
CA ALA A 199 -1.48 23.90 -5.57
C ALA A 199 -0.39 22.82 -5.61
N ILE A 200 -0.51 21.82 -6.49
CA ILE A 200 0.47 20.80 -6.81
C ILE A 200 0.94 20.96 -8.24
#